data_aeeb6a43915c0b20a98f645dd9afd9fa
#
_entry.id   aeeb6a43915c0b20a98f645dd9afd9fa
#
_cell.length_a   1.000
_cell.length_b   1.000
_cell.length_c   1.000
_cell.angle_alpha   90.00
_cell.angle_beta   90.00
_cell.angle_gamma   90.00
#
_symmetry.space_group_name_H-M   'P 1'
#
loop_
_entity.id
_entity.type
_entity.pdbx_description
1 polymer ?
#
loop_
_entity_poly.entity_id
_entity_poly.type
_entity_poly.pdbx_seq_one_letter_code
_entity_poly.pdbx_strand_id
1 'polypeptide(L)'
;MKQINQFITEYIIKKKLDKPIDSEDHCIYFPKTKQELINNIKECFDSKNYDLNCIDTSEITDMSYLFKNVRGINFDVSNWNVSNVENMSNIFSYCFAFDCDLSKWNVSNVTNTSCMFYYCHNFKAKGLENWNVSKVTHFEYMFSYCDNITDIDLSKWNVSNGMYFNLMFYKCEKFKGNGLEKWSLDNAEYMSNMFEYCENFDCDVSNWKISKAETIKYMFSYCVNFTGKGLNKWKLTPKTEINKALDHCNINKLPSWYKT
;
A
#
# COMPACT_ATOMS: atom_id res chain seq x y z
N MET A 1 7.17 12.84 -17.14
CA MET A 1 6.96 11.56 -16.42
C MET A 1 7.68 10.36 -17.04
N LYS A 2 7.57 10.05 -18.34
CA LYS A 2 8.31 8.93 -18.95
C LYS A 2 9.84 9.02 -18.79
N GLN A 3 10.43 10.20 -18.88
CA GLN A 3 11.90 10.39 -18.84
C GLN A 3 12.54 10.10 -17.47
N ILE A 4 11.88 10.37 -16.36
CA ILE A 4 12.43 10.22 -15.00
C ILE A 4 12.47 8.74 -14.58
N ASN A 5 11.36 8.03 -14.78
CA ASN A 5 11.29 6.60 -14.51
C ASN A 5 12.25 5.80 -15.41
N GLN A 6 12.39 6.21 -16.66
CA GLN A 6 13.34 5.62 -17.59
C GLN A 6 14.79 5.89 -17.15
N PHE A 7 15.10 7.09 -16.67
CA PHE A 7 16.44 7.45 -16.21
C PHE A 7 16.87 6.66 -14.96
N ILE A 8 16.02 6.62 -13.91
CA ILE A 8 16.33 5.84 -12.69
C ILE A 8 16.46 4.35 -13.03
N THR A 9 15.59 3.81 -13.89
CA THR A 9 15.63 2.43 -14.32
C THR A 9 16.89 2.13 -15.18
N GLU A 10 17.26 2.99 -16.13
CA GLU A 10 18.44 2.85 -16.96
C GLU A 10 19.74 3.00 -16.16
N TYR A 11 19.75 3.88 -15.15
CA TYR A 11 20.88 4.04 -14.23
C TYR A 11 21.15 2.76 -13.45
N ILE A 12 20.11 2.12 -12.89
CA ILE A 12 20.21 0.86 -12.14
C ILE A 12 20.71 -0.28 -13.03
N ILE A 13 20.30 -0.32 -14.30
CA ILE A 13 20.72 -1.37 -15.25
C ILE A 13 22.16 -1.19 -15.71
N LYS A 14 22.66 0.05 -15.84
CA LYS A 14 24.00 0.32 -16.41
C LYS A 14 25.15 0.24 -15.42
N LYS A 15 24.91 0.41 -14.10
CA LYS A 15 25.99 0.34 -13.09
C LYS A 15 25.89 -0.90 -12.20
N LYS A 16 26.56 -1.98 -12.60
CA LYS A 16 27.06 -3.00 -11.67
C LYS A 16 28.19 -2.40 -10.85
N LEU A 17 27.90 -2.26 -9.58
CA LEU A 17 28.60 -1.74 -8.41
C LEU A 17 30.11 -1.93 -8.30
N ASP A 18 30.81 -0.87 -7.85
CA ASP A 18 32.01 -1.00 -7.02
C ASP A 18 32.07 0.12 -5.96
N LYS A 19 32.14 -0.31 -4.69
CA LYS A 19 32.53 0.32 -3.41
C LYS A 19 31.64 1.39 -2.74
N PRO A 20 31.49 1.31 -1.40
CA PRO A 20 30.81 2.30 -0.57
C PRO A 20 31.66 3.58 -0.39
N ILE A 21 31.00 4.73 -0.29
CA ILE A 21 31.58 6.04 0.01
C ILE A 21 31.57 6.27 1.52
N ASP A 22 32.68 6.77 2.07
CA ASP A 22 32.82 7.17 3.47
C ASP A 22 31.86 8.31 3.86
N SER A 23 31.34 8.23 5.06
CA SER A 23 30.10 8.83 5.58
C SER A 23 30.24 10.23 6.15
N GLU A 24 31.03 11.15 5.61
CA GLU A 24 31.20 12.48 6.23
C GLU A 24 30.60 13.68 5.47
N ASP A 25 30.12 13.55 4.24
CA ASP A 25 29.42 14.64 3.54
C ASP A 25 27.91 14.54 3.74
N HIS A 26 27.39 15.15 4.80
CA HIS A 26 25.97 15.38 4.99
C HIS A 26 25.51 16.46 3.99
N CYS A 27 25.19 16.01 2.78
CA CYS A 27 24.51 16.84 1.80
C CYS A 27 23.12 17.20 2.34
N ILE A 28 22.80 18.50 2.47
CA ILE A 28 21.49 18.96 2.91
C ILE A 28 20.81 19.65 1.75
N TYR A 29 19.67 19.08 1.32
CA TYR A 29 18.85 19.62 0.23
C TYR A 29 17.52 20.13 0.80
N PHE A 30 17.00 21.23 0.24
CA PHE A 30 15.74 21.88 0.64
C PHE A 30 14.82 22.09 -0.58
N PRO A 31 14.33 21.01 -1.21
CA PRO A 31 13.45 21.14 -2.38
C PRO A 31 12.11 21.76 -1.99
N LYS A 32 11.64 22.71 -2.80
CA LYS A 32 10.32 23.35 -2.65
C LYS A 32 9.30 22.79 -3.63
N THR A 33 9.76 22.08 -4.63
CA THR A 33 8.94 21.47 -5.66
C THR A 33 9.27 20.01 -5.83
N LYS A 34 8.31 19.23 -6.32
CA LYS A 34 8.52 17.83 -6.66
C LYS A 34 9.67 17.63 -7.66
N GLN A 35 9.84 18.55 -8.61
CA GLN A 35 10.92 18.46 -9.60
C GLN A 35 12.29 18.65 -8.96
N GLU A 36 12.42 19.60 -8.02
CA GLU A 36 13.65 19.79 -7.23
C GLU A 36 13.95 18.54 -6.39
N LEU A 37 12.94 17.99 -5.70
CA LEU A 37 13.08 16.74 -4.94
C LEU A 37 13.61 15.60 -5.82
N ILE A 38 13.06 15.44 -7.01
CA ILE A 38 13.50 14.41 -7.98
C ILE A 38 14.97 14.64 -8.37
N ASN A 39 15.38 15.90 -8.60
CA ASN A 39 16.75 16.22 -8.95
C ASN A 39 17.72 15.90 -7.79
N ASN A 40 17.34 16.22 -6.54
CA ASN A 40 18.14 15.91 -5.37
C ASN A 40 18.29 14.39 -5.14
N ILE A 41 17.19 13.62 -5.27
CA ILE A 41 17.24 12.14 -5.21
C ILE A 41 18.18 11.58 -6.27
N LYS A 42 18.10 12.10 -7.49
CA LYS A 42 18.97 11.70 -8.58
C LYS A 42 20.45 11.94 -8.24
N GLU A 43 20.77 13.09 -7.70
CA GLU A 43 22.12 13.46 -7.30
C GLU A 43 22.64 12.54 -6.19
N CYS A 44 21.82 12.23 -5.19
CA CYS A 44 22.14 11.23 -4.16
C CYS A 44 22.42 9.86 -4.78
N PHE A 45 21.55 9.38 -5.68
CA PHE A 45 21.74 8.08 -6.35
C PHE A 45 22.98 8.06 -7.25
N ASP A 46 23.28 9.14 -7.95
CA ASP A 46 24.48 9.30 -8.80
C ASP A 46 25.77 9.22 -7.96
N SER A 47 25.75 9.76 -6.73
CA SER A 47 26.86 9.64 -5.76
C SER A 47 26.82 8.32 -4.97
N LYS A 48 25.90 7.39 -5.26
CA LYS A 48 25.66 6.13 -4.54
C LYS A 48 25.24 6.32 -3.08
N ASN A 49 24.74 7.49 -2.71
CA ASN A 49 24.11 7.74 -1.43
C ASN A 49 22.65 7.28 -1.47
N TYR A 50 22.34 6.20 -0.76
CA TYR A 50 20.99 5.65 -0.64
C TYR A 50 20.32 6.00 0.69
N ASP A 51 20.99 6.70 1.58
CA ASP A 51 20.40 7.41 2.71
C ASP A 51 19.92 8.79 2.24
N LEU A 52 18.61 8.87 2.00
CA LEU A 52 17.98 10.09 1.49
C LEU A 52 17.50 11.03 2.62
N ASN A 53 17.81 10.71 3.88
CA ASN A 53 17.41 11.52 5.02
C ASN A 53 18.14 12.87 5.08
N CYS A 54 19.13 13.08 4.21
CA CYS A 54 19.74 14.39 3.97
C CYS A 54 18.84 15.39 3.20
N ILE A 55 17.66 14.98 2.75
CA ILE A 55 16.72 15.81 2.00
C ILE A 55 15.57 16.24 2.93
N ASP A 56 15.40 17.55 3.14
CA ASP A 56 14.23 18.11 3.82
C ASP A 56 13.01 18.11 2.88
N THR A 57 12.01 17.33 3.20
CA THR A 57 10.81 17.18 2.38
C THR A 57 9.60 17.95 2.89
N SER A 58 9.80 18.85 3.87
CA SER A 58 8.72 19.55 4.58
C SER A 58 7.83 20.42 3.69
N GLU A 59 8.35 20.92 2.55
CA GLU A 59 7.59 21.76 1.60
C GLU A 59 6.84 20.94 0.53
N ILE A 60 7.00 19.61 0.49
CA ILE A 60 6.48 18.78 -0.57
C ILE A 60 5.06 18.31 -0.26
N THR A 61 4.13 18.52 -1.18
CA THR A 61 2.72 18.12 -1.06
C THR A 61 2.34 16.94 -1.96
N ASP A 62 3.09 16.67 -3.03
CA ASP A 62 2.88 15.54 -3.95
C ASP A 62 4.15 14.71 -4.11
N MET A 63 4.10 13.47 -3.62
CA MET A 63 5.18 12.47 -3.77
C MET A 63 4.80 11.33 -4.71
N SER A 64 3.75 11.50 -5.51
CA SER A 64 3.29 10.45 -6.39
C SER A 64 4.38 10.02 -7.39
N TYR A 65 4.52 8.70 -7.62
CA TYR A 65 5.47 8.10 -8.58
C TYR A 65 6.96 8.33 -8.28
N LEU A 66 7.34 8.88 -7.12
CA LEU A 66 8.68 9.39 -6.85
C LEU A 66 9.78 8.33 -7.05
N PHE A 67 9.59 7.12 -6.53
CA PHE A 67 10.53 5.99 -6.63
C PHE A 67 10.02 4.85 -7.53
N LYS A 68 8.94 5.08 -8.27
CA LYS A 68 8.36 4.01 -9.08
C LYS A 68 9.40 3.31 -9.96
N ASN A 69 9.47 1.96 -9.87
CA ASN A 69 10.43 1.09 -10.59
C ASN A 69 11.88 1.12 -10.09
N VAL A 70 12.18 1.62 -8.90
CA VAL A 70 13.49 1.46 -8.27
C VAL A 70 13.59 0.01 -7.73
N ARG A 71 13.98 -0.94 -8.60
CA ARG A 71 13.78 -2.38 -8.35
C ARG A 71 14.84 -3.06 -7.51
N GLY A 72 16.11 -2.65 -7.63
CA GLY A 72 17.27 -3.40 -7.11
C GLY A 72 17.98 -2.73 -5.95
N ILE A 73 17.48 -1.61 -5.45
CA ILE A 73 18.10 -0.81 -4.40
C ILE A 73 17.11 -0.65 -3.25
N ASN A 74 17.55 -0.96 -2.03
CA ASN A 74 16.90 -0.47 -0.84
C ASN A 74 17.49 0.89 -0.48
N PHE A 75 16.66 1.85 -0.11
CA PHE A 75 17.05 3.21 0.24
C PHE A 75 16.31 3.64 1.50
N ASP A 76 16.89 4.60 2.23
CA ASP A 76 16.35 5.07 3.49
C ASP A 76 15.69 6.45 3.35
N VAL A 77 14.41 6.52 3.70
CA VAL A 77 13.58 7.70 3.76
C VAL A 77 12.86 7.82 5.12
N SER A 78 13.36 7.10 6.12
CA SER A 78 12.68 6.92 7.42
C SER A 78 12.48 8.23 8.18
N ASN A 79 13.31 9.25 7.96
CA ASN A 79 13.22 10.54 8.63
C ASN A 79 12.56 11.64 7.78
N TRP A 80 12.02 11.30 6.61
CA TRP A 80 11.34 12.31 5.79
C TRP A 80 10.15 12.91 6.51
N ASN A 81 10.04 14.23 6.47
CA ASN A 81 8.85 14.94 6.91
C ASN A 81 7.80 14.93 5.79
N VAL A 82 6.80 14.06 5.94
CA VAL A 82 5.71 13.89 4.96
C VAL A 82 4.40 14.53 5.42
N SER A 83 4.43 15.35 6.47
CA SER A 83 3.21 15.88 7.11
C SER A 83 2.37 16.78 6.20
N ASN A 84 2.97 17.36 5.15
CA ASN A 84 2.27 18.19 4.17
C ASN A 84 1.86 17.43 2.89
N VAL A 85 2.20 16.13 2.81
CA VAL A 85 1.92 15.34 1.60
C VAL A 85 0.46 14.93 1.55
N GLU A 86 -0.21 15.22 0.43
CA GLU A 86 -1.60 14.85 0.15
C GLU A 86 -1.70 13.64 -0.79
N ASN A 87 -0.73 13.45 -1.69
CA ASN A 87 -0.74 12.39 -2.68
C ASN A 87 0.54 11.55 -2.64
N MET A 88 0.39 10.26 -2.29
CA MET A 88 1.47 9.26 -2.27
C MET A 88 1.25 8.13 -3.28
N SER A 89 0.36 8.33 -4.27
CA SER A 89 0.05 7.27 -5.22
C SER A 89 1.31 6.80 -5.97
N ASN A 90 1.49 5.48 -6.06
CA ASN A 90 2.62 4.85 -6.75
C ASN A 90 4.03 5.21 -6.23
N ILE A 91 4.18 5.85 -5.06
CA ILE A 91 5.49 6.37 -4.60
C ILE A 91 6.57 5.27 -4.61
N PHE A 92 6.28 4.04 -4.13
CA PHE A 92 7.22 2.91 -4.10
C PHE A 92 6.82 1.77 -5.05
N SER A 93 5.88 2.01 -5.97
CA SER A 93 5.39 0.97 -6.88
C SER A 93 6.54 0.31 -7.65
N TYR A 94 6.59 -1.04 -7.65
CA TYR A 94 7.68 -1.85 -8.22
C TYR A 94 9.06 -1.63 -7.58
N CYS A 95 9.14 -1.21 -6.32
CA CYS A 95 10.37 -1.15 -5.55
C CYS A 95 10.62 -2.50 -4.86
N PHE A 96 11.09 -3.51 -5.59
CA PHE A 96 11.17 -4.90 -5.13
C PHE A 96 12.05 -5.09 -3.88
N ALA A 97 13.12 -4.29 -3.74
CA ALA A 97 14.07 -4.37 -2.64
C ALA A 97 13.70 -3.46 -1.44
N PHE A 98 12.67 -2.61 -1.58
CA PHE A 98 12.32 -1.64 -0.56
C PHE A 98 11.83 -2.30 0.72
N ASP A 99 12.46 -1.95 1.87
CA ASP A 99 12.04 -2.36 3.22
C ASP A 99 12.52 -1.32 4.23
N CYS A 100 11.94 -0.13 4.22
CA CYS A 100 12.26 0.97 5.11
C CYS A 100 11.27 1.04 6.28
N ASP A 101 11.74 1.46 7.46
CA ASP A 101 10.89 1.75 8.62
C ASP A 101 10.19 3.10 8.42
N LEU A 102 8.88 3.09 8.34
CA LEU A 102 8.07 4.29 8.09
C LEU A 102 7.31 4.77 9.36
N SER A 103 7.73 4.33 10.54
CA SER A 103 7.07 4.65 11.82
C SER A 103 7.04 6.13 12.17
N LYS A 104 7.98 6.93 11.62
CA LYS A 104 8.04 8.38 11.84
C LYS A 104 7.19 9.19 10.86
N TRP A 105 6.65 8.55 9.82
CA TRP A 105 5.87 9.26 8.81
C TRP A 105 4.51 9.69 9.36
N ASN A 106 4.24 11.00 9.31
CA ASN A 106 2.92 11.56 9.59
C ASN A 106 2.12 11.67 8.27
N VAL A 107 1.26 10.69 8.01
CA VAL A 107 0.44 10.61 6.79
C VAL A 107 -0.96 11.21 6.97
N SER A 108 -1.20 11.99 8.02
CA SER A 108 -2.54 12.47 8.38
C SER A 108 -3.19 13.42 7.36
N ASN A 109 -2.43 13.94 6.40
CA ASN A 109 -2.93 14.75 5.30
C ASN A 109 -3.09 13.99 3.98
N VAL A 110 -2.65 12.73 3.93
CA VAL A 110 -2.72 11.93 2.69
C VAL A 110 -4.15 11.55 2.37
N THR A 111 -4.55 11.77 1.13
CA THR A 111 -5.87 11.41 0.58
C THR A 111 -5.81 10.27 -0.41
N ASN A 112 -4.63 10.02 -1.02
CA ASN A 112 -4.45 9.00 -2.04
C ASN A 112 -3.19 8.17 -1.80
N THR A 113 -3.37 6.87 -1.52
CA THR A 113 -2.32 5.85 -1.33
C THR A 113 -2.36 4.76 -2.41
N SER A 114 -3.09 4.97 -3.52
CA SER A 114 -3.24 3.96 -4.56
C SER A 114 -1.89 3.49 -5.10
N CYS A 115 -1.72 2.17 -5.22
CA CYS A 115 -0.47 1.53 -5.66
C CYS A 115 0.78 1.90 -4.85
N MET A 116 0.65 2.41 -3.62
CA MET A 116 1.79 2.95 -2.85
C MET A 116 2.94 1.95 -2.73
N PHE A 117 2.65 0.70 -2.39
CA PHE A 117 3.61 -0.41 -2.24
C PHE A 117 3.39 -1.53 -3.26
N TYR A 118 2.74 -1.24 -4.37
CA TYR A 118 2.42 -2.24 -5.40
C TYR A 118 3.69 -2.94 -5.90
N TYR A 119 3.76 -4.30 -5.80
CA TYR A 119 4.95 -5.10 -6.08
C TYR A 119 6.18 -4.78 -5.20
N CYS A 120 6.00 -4.37 -3.96
CA CYS A 120 7.10 -4.26 -2.99
C CYS A 120 7.32 -5.61 -2.28
N HIS A 121 7.93 -6.59 -2.98
CA HIS A 121 8.05 -7.96 -2.50
C HIS A 121 8.76 -8.10 -1.15
N ASN A 122 9.77 -7.25 -0.86
CA ASN A 122 10.53 -7.32 0.39
C ASN A 122 9.92 -6.52 1.53
N PHE A 123 8.92 -5.68 1.26
CA PHE A 123 8.36 -4.77 2.24
C PHE A 123 7.60 -5.51 3.35
N LYS A 124 7.99 -5.26 4.61
CA LYS A 124 7.39 -5.86 5.81
C LYS A 124 6.36 -4.96 6.50
N ALA A 125 6.09 -3.79 5.93
CA ALA A 125 5.13 -2.81 6.44
C ALA A 125 5.44 -2.27 7.86
N LYS A 126 6.72 -2.24 8.25
CA LYS A 126 7.13 -1.76 9.57
C LYS A 126 6.79 -0.28 9.77
N GLY A 127 6.07 0.02 10.85
CA GLY A 127 5.70 1.37 11.27
C GLY A 127 4.36 1.86 10.76
N LEU A 128 3.65 1.06 9.92
CA LEU A 128 2.36 1.46 9.37
C LEU A 128 1.21 1.33 10.37
N GLU A 129 1.36 0.53 11.41
CA GLU A 129 0.34 0.23 12.41
C GLU A 129 -0.21 1.48 13.13
N ASN A 130 0.59 2.55 13.18
CA ASN A 130 0.20 3.81 13.83
C ASN A 130 -0.20 4.94 12.86
N TRP A 131 -0.24 4.66 11.58
CA TRP A 131 -0.59 5.68 10.60
C TRP A 131 -2.03 6.18 10.77
N ASN A 132 -2.21 7.50 10.74
CA ASN A 132 -3.53 8.12 10.65
C ASN A 132 -3.96 8.23 9.18
N VAL A 133 -4.75 7.28 8.71
CA VAL A 133 -5.25 7.20 7.34
C VAL A 133 -6.67 7.76 7.19
N SER A 134 -7.15 8.53 8.17
CA SER A 134 -8.55 8.96 8.23
C SER A 134 -9.01 9.87 7.08
N LYS A 135 -8.08 10.48 6.34
CA LYS A 135 -8.40 11.28 5.14
C LYS A 135 -8.28 10.49 3.83
N VAL A 136 -7.74 9.28 3.87
CA VAL A 136 -7.51 8.50 2.66
C VAL A 136 -8.84 7.98 2.11
N THR A 137 -9.05 8.20 0.82
CA THR A 137 -10.20 7.71 0.06
C THR A 137 -9.82 6.63 -0.95
N HIS A 138 -8.57 6.59 -1.38
CA HIS A 138 -8.03 5.73 -2.43
C HIS A 138 -6.97 4.79 -1.86
N PHE A 139 -7.34 3.50 -1.71
CA PHE A 139 -6.49 2.41 -1.22
C PHE A 139 -6.21 1.35 -2.29
N GLU A 140 -6.62 1.56 -3.55
CA GLU A 140 -6.52 0.55 -4.60
C GLU A 140 -5.08 0.09 -4.79
N TYR A 141 -4.88 -1.22 -4.88
CA TYR A 141 -3.58 -1.87 -5.09
C TYR A 141 -2.51 -1.53 -4.05
N MET A 142 -2.84 -0.90 -2.91
CA MET A 142 -1.84 -0.33 -1.99
C MET A 142 -0.76 -1.34 -1.61
N PHE A 143 -1.12 -2.58 -1.31
CA PHE A 143 -0.22 -3.67 -0.91
C PHE A 143 -0.21 -4.85 -1.88
N SER A 144 -0.82 -4.71 -3.05
CA SER A 144 -0.92 -5.82 -4.00
C SER A 144 0.47 -6.36 -4.36
N TYR A 145 0.65 -7.69 -4.29
CA TYR A 145 1.93 -8.39 -4.44
C TYR A 145 3.01 -8.00 -3.40
N CYS A 146 2.61 -7.70 -2.16
CA CYS A 146 3.54 -7.54 -1.04
C CYS A 146 3.67 -8.87 -0.29
N ASP A 147 4.56 -9.75 -0.75
CA ASP A 147 4.66 -11.15 -0.33
C ASP A 147 5.14 -11.33 1.12
N ASN A 148 5.75 -10.30 1.71
CA ASN A 148 6.30 -10.35 3.05
C ASN A 148 5.49 -9.61 4.12
N ILE A 149 4.30 -9.12 3.79
CA ILE A 149 3.36 -8.63 4.80
C ILE A 149 2.71 -9.83 5.50
N THR A 150 2.99 -10.00 6.79
CA THR A 150 2.50 -11.14 7.59
C THR A 150 1.58 -10.69 8.73
N ASP A 151 2.15 -10.10 9.77
CA ASP A 151 1.52 -9.89 11.07
C ASP A 151 1.28 -8.40 11.42
N ILE A 152 1.13 -7.55 10.41
CA ILE A 152 0.78 -6.14 10.64
C ILE A 152 -0.60 -6.04 11.30
N ASP A 153 -0.70 -5.29 12.39
CA ASP A 153 -1.97 -4.96 13.06
C ASP A 153 -2.51 -3.61 12.57
N LEU A 154 -3.57 -3.67 11.80
CA LEU A 154 -4.23 -2.47 11.22
C LEU A 154 -5.44 -2.00 12.04
N SER A 155 -5.56 -2.43 13.30
CA SER A 155 -6.69 -2.11 14.17
C SER A 155 -6.87 -0.62 14.49
N LYS A 156 -5.81 0.18 14.34
CA LYS A 156 -5.83 1.63 14.57
C LYS A 156 -6.17 2.43 13.30
N TRP A 157 -6.20 1.79 12.14
CA TRP A 157 -6.53 2.49 10.90
C TRP A 157 -8.01 2.85 10.86
N ASN A 158 -8.30 4.15 10.80
CA ASN A 158 -9.64 4.64 10.51
C ASN A 158 -9.79 4.78 8.99
N VAL A 159 -10.42 3.79 8.36
CA VAL A 159 -10.66 3.73 6.91
C VAL A 159 -12.08 4.17 6.54
N SER A 160 -12.82 4.81 7.43
CA SER A 160 -14.24 5.14 7.25
C SER A 160 -14.53 6.08 6.08
N ASN A 161 -13.54 6.83 5.60
CA ASN A 161 -13.65 7.67 4.40
C ASN A 161 -13.22 6.95 3.11
N GLY A 162 -12.70 5.72 3.21
CA GLY A 162 -12.28 4.93 2.06
C GLY A 162 -13.46 4.56 1.16
N MET A 163 -13.31 4.81 -0.14
CA MET A 163 -14.28 4.44 -1.18
C MET A 163 -13.74 3.32 -2.08
N TYR A 164 -12.46 3.36 -2.38
CA TYR A 164 -11.81 2.51 -3.38
C TYR A 164 -10.80 1.59 -2.71
N PHE A 165 -11.10 0.28 -2.67
CA PHE A 165 -10.27 -0.77 -2.05
C PHE A 165 -9.92 -1.91 -3.03
N ASN A 166 -10.19 -1.72 -4.34
CA ASN A 166 -9.93 -2.78 -5.32
C ASN A 166 -8.49 -3.26 -5.24
N LEU A 167 -8.29 -4.58 -5.19
CA LEU A 167 -6.98 -5.24 -5.18
C LEU A 167 -6.02 -4.78 -4.07
N MET A 168 -6.52 -4.19 -2.97
CA MET A 168 -5.66 -3.59 -1.93
C MET A 168 -4.62 -4.58 -1.39
N PHE A 169 -5.01 -5.82 -1.12
CA PHE A 169 -4.15 -6.91 -0.61
C PHE A 169 -4.04 -8.09 -1.60
N TYR A 170 -4.34 -7.85 -2.88
CA TYR A 170 -4.30 -8.91 -3.89
C TYR A 170 -2.93 -9.63 -3.88
N LYS A 171 -2.99 -10.99 -3.77
CA LYS A 171 -1.78 -11.83 -3.66
C LYS A 171 -0.85 -11.53 -2.48
N CYS A 172 -1.36 -11.01 -1.37
CA CYS A 172 -0.65 -10.98 -0.10
C CYS A 172 -0.85 -12.33 0.61
N GLU A 173 -0.24 -13.40 0.12
CA GLU A 173 -0.49 -14.79 0.53
C GLU A 173 -0.34 -15.03 2.03
N LYS A 174 0.59 -14.32 2.70
CA LYS A 174 0.90 -14.45 4.13
C LYS A 174 0.04 -13.58 5.04
N PHE A 175 -0.72 -12.64 4.48
CA PHE A 175 -1.50 -11.66 5.23
C PHE A 175 -2.70 -12.32 5.93
N LYS A 176 -2.82 -12.17 7.26
CA LYS A 176 -3.86 -12.78 8.08
C LYS A 176 -5.09 -11.91 8.29
N GLY A 177 -4.99 -10.60 8.06
CA GLY A 177 -6.08 -9.65 8.29
C GLY A 177 -6.19 -9.14 9.72
N ASN A 178 -5.10 -9.13 10.50
CA ASN A 178 -5.12 -8.67 11.89
C ASN A 178 -5.58 -7.22 11.99
N GLY A 179 -6.57 -6.96 12.88
CA GLY A 179 -7.11 -5.63 13.15
C GLY A 179 -8.21 -5.18 12.19
N LEU A 180 -8.43 -5.89 11.06
CA LEU A 180 -9.45 -5.52 10.09
C LEU A 180 -10.88 -5.71 10.62
N GLU A 181 -11.08 -6.51 11.65
CA GLU A 181 -12.37 -6.67 12.34
C GLU A 181 -12.87 -5.36 12.96
N LYS A 182 -12.00 -4.36 13.12
CA LYS A 182 -12.34 -3.02 13.65
C LYS A 182 -12.65 -2.00 12.56
N TRP A 183 -12.44 -2.33 11.30
CA TRP A 183 -12.65 -1.38 10.21
C TRP A 183 -14.13 -1.06 10.00
N SER A 184 -14.43 0.24 9.81
CA SER A 184 -15.71 0.71 9.26
C SER A 184 -15.56 0.91 7.76
N LEU A 185 -16.33 0.14 6.99
CA LEU A 185 -16.39 0.22 5.53
C LEU A 185 -17.70 0.87 5.05
N ASP A 186 -18.26 1.76 5.86
CA ASP A 186 -19.57 2.39 5.62
C ASP A 186 -19.64 3.21 4.31
N ASN A 187 -18.49 3.65 3.79
CA ASN A 187 -18.37 4.39 2.54
C ASN A 187 -17.69 3.60 1.41
N ALA A 188 -17.31 2.35 1.65
CA ALA A 188 -16.65 1.53 0.64
C ALA A 188 -17.62 1.16 -0.49
N GLU A 189 -17.26 1.49 -1.72
CA GLU A 189 -18.05 1.23 -2.93
C GLU A 189 -17.39 0.15 -3.81
N TYR A 190 -16.07 0.21 -3.96
CA TYR A 190 -15.33 -0.65 -4.88
C TYR A 190 -14.33 -1.51 -4.12
N MET A 191 -14.61 -2.81 -3.99
CA MET A 191 -13.81 -3.77 -3.23
C MET A 191 -13.50 -5.06 -4.02
N SER A 192 -13.53 -4.98 -5.37
CA SER A 192 -13.22 -6.15 -6.20
C SER A 192 -11.80 -6.64 -5.95
N ASN A 193 -11.63 -7.98 -5.83
CA ASN A 193 -10.34 -8.65 -5.68
C ASN A 193 -9.53 -8.21 -4.43
N MET A 194 -10.17 -7.56 -3.43
CA MET A 194 -9.47 -6.90 -2.32
C MET A 194 -8.51 -7.83 -1.58
N PHE A 195 -8.89 -9.09 -1.38
CA PHE A 195 -8.11 -10.14 -0.71
C PHE A 195 -7.89 -11.37 -1.60
N GLU A 196 -8.14 -11.28 -2.89
CA GLU A 196 -7.99 -12.44 -3.77
C GLU A 196 -6.56 -12.98 -3.69
N TYR A 197 -6.42 -14.31 -3.53
CA TYR A 197 -5.17 -15.02 -3.24
C TYR A 197 -4.48 -14.65 -1.92
N CYS A 198 -5.21 -14.13 -0.92
CA CYS A 198 -4.71 -14.02 0.45
C CYS A 198 -4.94 -15.37 1.17
N GLU A 199 -4.08 -16.34 0.94
CA GLU A 199 -4.30 -17.73 1.38
C GLU A 199 -4.46 -17.87 2.90
N ASN A 200 -3.74 -17.06 3.68
CA ASN A 200 -3.75 -17.07 5.15
C ASN A 200 -4.79 -16.13 5.80
N PHE A 201 -5.60 -15.46 4.99
CA PHE A 201 -6.63 -14.56 5.50
C PHE A 201 -7.75 -15.31 6.19
N ASP A 202 -8.05 -14.99 7.47
CA ASP A 202 -9.24 -15.46 8.19
C ASP A 202 -9.70 -14.44 9.24
N CYS A 203 -10.14 -13.26 8.80
CA CYS A 203 -10.63 -12.20 9.66
C CYS A 203 -12.14 -12.32 9.92
N ASP A 204 -12.59 -11.92 11.13
CA ASP A 204 -14.01 -11.75 11.44
C ASP A 204 -14.56 -10.47 10.77
N VAL A 205 -15.36 -10.62 9.73
CA VAL A 205 -15.92 -9.51 8.96
C VAL A 205 -17.32 -9.10 9.43
N SER A 206 -17.73 -9.53 10.63
CA SER A 206 -19.11 -9.31 11.13
C SER A 206 -19.46 -7.84 11.39
N ASN A 207 -18.46 -6.98 11.59
CA ASN A 207 -18.65 -5.56 11.81
C ASN A 207 -18.63 -4.70 10.54
N TRP A 208 -18.27 -5.32 9.40
CA TRP A 208 -18.19 -4.58 8.15
C TRP A 208 -19.59 -4.27 7.61
N LYS A 209 -19.88 -2.95 7.52
CA LYS A 209 -21.11 -2.44 6.93
C LYS A 209 -20.82 -1.99 5.50
N ILE A 210 -21.14 -2.84 4.55
CA ILE A 210 -20.85 -2.62 3.13
C ILE A 210 -22.11 -2.40 2.29
N SER A 211 -23.09 -1.75 2.85
CA SER A 211 -24.39 -1.49 2.17
C SER A 211 -24.29 -0.57 0.96
N LYS A 212 -23.18 0.18 0.82
CA LYS A 212 -22.89 1.03 -0.34
C LYS A 212 -22.07 0.32 -1.41
N ALA A 213 -21.65 -0.93 -1.17
CA ALA A 213 -20.81 -1.65 -2.12
C ALA A 213 -21.48 -1.80 -3.48
N GLU A 214 -20.84 -1.29 -4.51
CA GLU A 214 -21.21 -1.52 -5.91
C GLU A 214 -20.66 -2.87 -6.39
N THR A 215 -19.44 -3.20 -5.97
CA THR A 215 -18.80 -4.46 -6.37
C THR A 215 -17.91 -5.05 -5.28
N ILE A 216 -18.07 -6.36 -5.08
CA ILE A 216 -17.21 -7.24 -4.28
C ILE A 216 -16.77 -8.45 -5.10
N LYS A 217 -16.71 -8.33 -6.43
CA LYS A 217 -16.27 -9.43 -7.32
C LYS A 217 -14.92 -9.97 -6.86
N TYR A 218 -14.78 -11.30 -6.79
CA TYR A 218 -13.54 -11.98 -6.42
C TYR A 218 -12.94 -11.57 -5.06
N MET A 219 -13.69 -10.87 -4.19
CA MET A 219 -13.16 -10.20 -3.01
C MET A 219 -12.31 -11.12 -2.13
N PHE A 220 -12.73 -12.37 -1.92
CA PHE A 220 -12.03 -13.39 -1.14
C PHE A 220 -11.68 -14.63 -1.99
N SER A 221 -11.76 -14.53 -3.30
CA SER A 221 -11.46 -15.65 -4.19
C SER A 221 -10.06 -16.19 -3.89
N TYR A 222 -9.93 -17.53 -3.77
CA TYR A 222 -8.70 -18.21 -3.36
C TYR A 222 -8.16 -17.84 -1.95
N CYS A 223 -8.99 -17.30 -1.06
CA CYS A 223 -8.68 -17.22 0.38
C CYS A 223 -8.96 -18.59 1.02
N VAL A 224 -8.09 -19.56 0.79
CA VAL A 224 -8.33 -20.98 1.11
C VAL A 224 -8.52 -21.25 2.61
N ASN A 225 -8.03 -20.38 3.49
CA ASN A 225 -8.23 -20.48 4.94
C ASN A 225 -9.42 -19.64 5.46
N PHE A 226 -10.06 -18.84 4.63
CA PHE A 226 -11.17 -17.98 5.05
C PHE A 226 -12.42 -18.79 5.36
N THR A 227 -12.84 -18.77 6.63
CA THR A 227 -14.00 -19.51 7.14
C THR A 227 -15.34 -18.79 6.95
N GLY A 228 -15.31 -17.53 6.49
CA GLY A 228 -16.51 -16.73 6.24
C GLY A 228 -17.19 -16.18 7.49
N LYS A 229 -16.45 -16.09 8.62
CA LYS A 229 -16.99 -15.58 9.87
C LYS A 229 -17.50 -14.14 9.70
N GLY A 230 -18.80 -13.96 9.96
CA GLY A 230 -19.46 -12.65 9.88
C GLY A 230 -20.19 -12.36 8.57
N LEU A 231 -19.94 -13.08 7.49
CA LEU A 231 -20.56 -12.83 6.17
C LEU A 231 -22.08 -12.83 6.18
N ASN A 232 -22.70 -13.61 7.06
CA ASN A 232 -24.17 -13.69 7.19
C ASN A 232 -24.81 -12.42 7.76
N LYS A 233 -24.00 -11.50 8.30
CA LYS A 233 -24.47 -10.19 8.80
C LYS A 233 -24.49 -9.11 7.72
N TRP A 234 -23.86 -9.35 6.58
CA TRP A 234 -23.79 -8.38 5.50
C TRP A 234 -25.13 -8.10 4.85
N LYS A 235 -25.41 -6.81 4.62
CA LYS A 235 -26.62 -6.34 3.95
C LYS A 235 -26.22 -5.73 2.61
N LEU A 236 -26.15 -6.56 1.60
CA LEU A 236 -25.87 -6.12 0.22
C LEU A 236 -27.13 -5.63 -0.47
N THR A 237 -26.98 -4.72 -1.43
CA THR A 237 -28.09 -4.34 -2.31
C THR A 237 -28.24 -5.35 -3.45
N PRO A 238 -29.41 -5.46 -4.07
CA PRO A 238 -29.58 -6.33 -5.25
C PRO A 238 -28.72 -5.93 -6.46
N LYS A 239 -28.17 -4.73 -6.45
CA LYS A 239 -27.29 -4.20 -7.52
C LYS A 239 -25.81 -4.52 -7.28
N THR A 240 -25.43 -4.90 -6.06
CA THR A 240 -24.03 -5.21 -5.73
C THR A 240 -23.54 -6.39 -6.56
N GLU A 241 -22.45 -6.21 -7.30
CA GLU A 241 -21.81 -7.25 -8.08
C GLU A 241 -21.00 -8.18 -7.17
N ILE A 242 -21.39 -9.47 -7.11
CA ILE A 242 -20.84 -10.46 -6.16
C ILE A 242 -20.12 -11.62 -6.84
N ASN A 243 -19.94 -11.60 -8.16
CA ASN A 243 -19.43 -12.74 -8.93
C ASN A 243 -18.12 -13.27 -8.34
N LYS A 244 -18.12 -14.57 -8.02
CA LYS A 244 -16.96 -15.29 -7.47
C LYS A 244 -16.34 -14.69 -6.20
N ALA A 245 -17.12 -13.88 -5.46
CA ALA A 245 -16.62 -13.22 -4.24
C ALA A 245 -16.07 -14.18 -3.18
N LEU A 246 -16.56 -15.43 -3.16
CA LEU A 246 -16.21 -16.48 -2.20
C LEU A 246 -15.67 -17.75 -2.88
N ASP A 247 -15.21 -17.64 -4.11
CA ASP A 247 -14.74 -18.78 -4.88
C ASP A 247 -13.46 -19.36 -4.23
N HIS A 248 -13.36 -20.69 -4.10
CA HIS A 248 -12.22 -21.39 -3.48
C HIS A 248 -11.92 -21.00 -2.02
N CYS A 249 -12.92 -20.49 -1.26
CA CYS A 249 -12.81 -20.30 0.18
C CYS A 249 -13.19 -21.58 0.97
N ASN A 250 -12.73 -21.69 2.22
CA ASN A 250 -13.06 -22.78 3.12
C ASN A 250 -14.32 -22.46 3.95
N ILE A 251 -15.46 -22.22 3.29
CA ILE A 251 -16.71 -21.82 3.94
C ILE A 251 -17.68 -22.99 3.98
N ASN A 252 -17.98 -23.49 5.20
CA ASN A 252 -18.89 -24.62 5.40
C ASN A 252 -20.33 -24.31 4.98
N LYS A 253 -20.80 -23.07 5.17
CA LYS A 253 -22.14 -22.63 4.82
C LYS A 253 -22.10 -21.25 4.20
N LEU A 254 -22.42 -21.20 2.91
CA LEU A 254 -22.47 -19.92 2.18
C LEU A 254 -23.58 -19.01 2.73
N PRO A 255 -23.34 -17.69 2.79
CA PRO A 255 -24.35 -16.73 3.21
C PRO A 255 -25.49 -16.63 2.19
N SER A 256 -26.68 -16.28 2.65
CA SER A 256 -27.90 -16.26 1.83
C SER A 256 -27.87 -15.29 0.64
N TRP A 257 -27.01 -14.28 0.71
CA TRP A 257 -26.82 -13.31 -0.36
C TRP A 257 -25.93 -13.83 -1.50
N TYR A 258 -25.12 -14.87 -1.24
CA TYR A 258 -24.24 -15.45 -2.27
C TYR A 258 -24.98 -16.55 -3.00
N LYS A 259 -25.32 -16.28 -4.25
CA LYS A 259 -25.95 -17.25 -5.15
C LYS A 259 -24.94 -17.65 -6.21
N THR A 260 -24.63 -18.94 -6.26
CA THR A 260 -23.77 -19.58 -7.29
C THR A 260 -24.49 -19.69 -8.61
#